data_9414a0ceaf6dded1051c2a9f10631f30
#
_entry.id   9414a0ceaf6dded1051c2a9f10631f30
#
_cell.length_a   1.000
_cell.length_b   1.000
_cell.length_c   1.000
_cell.angle_alpha   90.00
_cell.angle_beta   90.00
_cell.angle_gamma   90.00
#
_symmetry.space_group_name_H-M   'P 1'
#
loop_
_entity.id
_entity.type
_entity.pdbx_description
1 polymer ?
#
loop_
_entity_poly.entity_id
_entity_poly.type
_entity_poly.pdbx_seq_one_letter_code
_entity_poly.pdbx_strand_id
1 'polypeptide(L)'
;MKKLVALALMSLCLSSCSLIFNRHKHSAPEPEVYFPDGVELQMATAIYNDKPRVIRKLIKEGIDLNHVSKGGMTYLYYALLNHNYDVMELLLKHGADPNVHSKFYTNPEYHKKGYSDDQTDATCLEYASHKYFDIKYMKLLIKYGANVNDTTSIGPIWGALRDKSQGREKLKYLVEQGLNLDYSQTGTPAICGQALTYEWDMVLFLMDLGADPLAGDDSDFQVAASVQEYFDEGFDINSKYGKMALEVKRRLEQRGVKFPYRPKTKSDSIKSEEQPKRKRFL
;
A
#
# COMPACT_ATOMS: atom_id res chain seq x y z
N MET A 1 -25.04 52.11 0.30
CA MET A 1 -24.51 51.26 -0.81
C MET A 1 -23.31 50.41 -0.41
N LYS A 2 -22.27 50.92 0.27
CA LYS A 2 -21.08 50.08 0.64
C LYS A 2 -21.36 48.90 1.58
N LYS A 3 -22.35 48.98 2.48
CA LYS A 3 -22.74 47.86 3.38
C LYS A 3 -23.49 46.73 2.67
N LEU A 4 -24.27 47.02 1.64
CA LEU A 4 -24.99 46.02 0.84
C LEU A 4 -24.06 45.23 -0.07
N VAL A 5 -23.03 45.88 -0.60
CA VAL A 5 -21.99 45.21 -1.42
C VAL A 5 -21.11 44.26 -0.57
N ALA A 6 -20.79 44.65 0.67
CA ALA A 6 -20.05 43.80 1.60
C ALA A 6 -20.84 42.56 2.04
N LEU A 7 -22.15 42.68 2.26
CA LEU A 7 -23.03 41.55 2.58
C LEU A 7 -23.20 40.60 1.38
N ALA A 8 -23.30 41.12 0.15
CA ALA A 8 -23.36 40.30 -1.07
C ALA A 8 -22.03 39.54 -1.33
N LEU A 9 -20.90 40.19 -1.09
CA LEU A 9 -19.59 39.55 -1.20
C LEU A 9 -19.37 38.49 -0.11
N MET A 10 -19.82 38.69 1.12
CA MET A 10 -19.78 37.68 2.18
C MET A 10 -20.71 36.49 1.88
N SER A 11 -21.89 36.70 1.31
CA SER A 11 -22.80 35.63 0.87
C SER A 11 -22.20 34.81 -0.29
N LEU A 12 -21.51 35.44 -1.23
CA LEU A 12 -20.81 34.77 -2.33
C LEU A 12 -19.58 33.98 -1.83
N CYS A 13 -18.87 34.45 -0.81
CA CYS A 13 -17.76 33.70 -0.18
C CYS A 13 -18.28 32.49 0.60
N LEU A 14 -19.42 32.60 1.28
CA LEU A 14 -20.01 31.47 2.02
C LEU A 14 -20.57 30.39 1.09
N SER A 15 -21.15 30.79 -0.06
CA SER A 15 -21.60 29.81 -1.08
C SER A 15 -20.45 29.16 -1.84
N SER A 16 -19.36 29.91 -2.11
CA SER A 16 -18.16 29.31 -2.72
C SER A 16 -17.37 28.43 -1.74
N CYS A 17 -17.34 28.75 -0.42
CA CYS A 17 -16.77 27.86 0.58
C CYS A 17 -17.60 26.55 0.71
N SER A 18 -18.94 26.61 0.67
CA SER A 18 -19.76 25.38 0.73
C SER A 18 -19.58 24.51 -0.53
N LEU A 19 -19.37 25.11 -1.70
CA LEU A 19 -19.07 24.40 -2.94
C LEU A 19 -17.66 23.81 -2.94
N ILE A 20 -16.69 24.48 -2.30
CA ILE A 20 -15.31 23.96 -2.15
C ILE A 20 -15.28 22.83 -1.11
N PHE A 21 -16.01 22.93 0.00
CA PHE A 21 -16.11 21.86 0.99
C PHE A 21 -16.87 20.62 0.45
N ASN A 22 -17.86 20.79 -0.42
CA ASN A 22 -18.52 19.66 -1.07
C ASN A 22 -17.66 19.00 -2.17
N ARG A 23 -16.68 19.69 -2.77
CA ARG A 23 -15.78 19.09 -3.76
C ARG A 23 -14.79 18.10 -3.17
N HIS A 24 -14.51 18.15 -1.86
CA HIS A 24 -13.66 17.17 -1.17
C HIS A 24 -14.42 16.01 -0.51
N LYS A 25 -15.75 16.00 -0.61
CA LYS A 25 -16.57 14.97 0.06
C LYS A 25 -16.57 13.63 -0.68
N HIS A 26 -16.28 13.63 -1.97
CA HIS A 26 -16.29 12.43 -2.80
C HIS A 26 -14.99 12.38 -3.63
N SER A 27 -14.05 11.54 -3.22
CA SER A 27 -12.86 11.23 -4.01
C SER A 27 -13.10 10.04 -4.95
N ALA A 28 -14.13 9.25 -4.65
CA ALA A 28 -14.55 8.14 -5.49
C ALA A 28 -15.40 8.64 -6.69
N PRO A 29 -15.33 7.94 -7.84
CA PRO A 29 -16.29 8.13 -8.92
C PRO A 29 -17.74 7.88 -8.51
N GLU A 30 -18.68 8.38 -9.31
CA GLU A 30 -20.11 8.15 -9.12
C GLU A 30 -20.43 6.65 -9.02
N PRO A 31 -21.44 6.26 -8.21
CA PRO A 31 -21.74 4.85 -7.94
C PRO A 31 -21.96 4.00 -9.19
N GLU A 32 -22.60 4.57 -10.23
CA GLU A 32 -22.94 3.89 -11.48
C GLU A 32 -21.73 3.38 -12.25
N VAL A 33 -20.55 3.95 -11.99
CA VAL A 33 -19.30 3.53 -12.61
C VAL A 33 -18.95 2.08 -12.24
N TYR A 34 -19.19 1.71 -10.98
CA TYR A 34 -18.84 0.38 -10.47
C TYR A 34 -20.05 -0.50 -10.18
N PHE A 35 -21.22 0.10 -9.93
CA PHE A 35 -22.47 -0.58 -9.58
C PHE A 35 -23.57 -0.12 -10.53
N PRO A 36 -23.68 -0.72 -11.72
CA PRO A 36 -24.45 -0.14 -12.82
C PRO A 36 -25.97 -0.12 -12.62
N ASP A 37 -26.52 -1.03 -11.82
CA ASP A 37 -27.97 -1.16 -11.66
C ASP A 37 -28.42 -1.83 -10.34
N GLY A 38 -29.71 -1.92 -10.14
CA GLY A 38 -30.37 -2.74 -9.14
C GLY A 38 -30.12 -2.35 -7.69
N VAL A 39 -30.16 -3.34 -6.81
CA VAL A 39 -29.94 -3.17 -5.36
C VAL A 39 -28.50 -2.80 -5.05
N GLU A 40 -27.56 -3.22 -5.90
CA GLU A 40 -26.14 -2.87 -5.75
C GLU A 40 -25.93 -1.36 -5.91
N LEU A 41 -26.54 -0.76 -6.94
CA LEU A 41 -26.50 0.68 -7.14
C LEU A 41 -27.17 1.44 -5.99
N GLN A 42 -28.29 0.92 -5.45
CA GLN A 42 -28.93 1.52 -4.28
C GLN A 42 -28.03 1.54 -3.07
N MET A 43 -27.30 0.44 -2.81
CA MET A 43 -26.33 0.35 -1.70
C MET A 43 -25.16 1.32 -1.94
N ALA A 44 -24.55 1.31 -3.11
CA ALA A 44 -23.45 2.18 -3.45
C ALA A 44 -23.85 3.67 -3.37
N THR A 45 -25.03 4.02 -3.89
CA THR A 45 -25.60 5.38 -3.77
C THR A 45 -25.82 5.77 -2.31
N ALA A 46 -26.24 4.84 -1.46
CA ALA A 46 -26.40 5.09 -0.02
C ALA A 46 -25.05 5.30 0.68
N ILE A 47 -24.00 4.58 0.27
CA ILE A 47 -22.63 4.78 0.74
C ILE A 47 -22.10 6.14 0.29
N TYR A 48 -22.22 6.46 -0.99
CA TYR A 48 -21.78 7.72 -1.59
C TYR A 48 -22.39 8.95 -0.92
N ASN A 49 -23.69 8.88 -0.64
CA ASN A 49 -24.45 9.98 -0.02
C ASN A 49 -24.48 9.93 1.52
N ASP A 50 -23.72 9.05 2.16
CA ASP A 50 -23.68 8.89 3.61
C ASP A 50 -25.07 8.71 4.23
N LYS A 51 -25.79 7.65 3.79
CA LYS A 51 -27.16 7.32 4.24
C LYS A 51 -27.19 6.05 5.09
N PRO A 52 -26.69 6.06 6.33
CA PRO A 52 -26.55 4.85 7.14
C PRO A 52 -27.87 4.15 7.45
N ARG A 53 -29.00 4.88 7.44
CA ARG A 53 -30.33 4.25 7.61
C ARG A 53 -30.70 3.37 6.43
N VAL A 54 -30.39 3.81 5.20
CA VAL A 54 -30.64 3.02 3.97
C VAL A 54 -29.71 1.82 3.94
N ILE A 55 -28.44 2.01 4.27
CA ILE A 55 -27.44 0.92 4.34
C ILE A 55 -27.92 -0.16 5.31
N ARG A 56 -28.32 0.19 6.55
CA ARG A 56 -28.84 -0.79 7.53
C ARG A 56 -30.10 -1.51 7.05
N LYS A 57 -30.99 -0.81 6.32
CA LYS A 57 -32.18 -1.41 5.73
C LYS A 57 -31.78 -2.50 4.73
N LEU A 58 -30.91 -2.18 3.77
CA LEU A 58 -30.45 -3.11 2.74
C LEU A 58 -29.69 -4.31 3.32
N ILE A 59 -28.87 -4.08 4.35
CA ILE A 59 -28.21 -5.16 5.10
C ILE A 59 -29.26 -6.11 5.73
N LYS A 60 -30.31 -5.56 6.38
CA LYS A 60 -31.38 -6.34 6.97
C LYS A 60 -32.19 -7.12 5.93
N GLU A 61 -32.28 -6.63 4.70
CA GLU A 61 -32.92 -7.26 3.55
C GLU A 61 -32.05 -8.38 2.95
N GLY A 62 -30.82 -8.59 3.46
CA GLY A 62 -29.96 -9.70 3.12
C GLY A 62 -29.03 -9.45 1.93
N ILE A 63 -28.67 -8.19 1.65
CA ILE A 63 -27.69 -7.89 0.62
C ILE A 63 -26.33 -8.55 0.94
N ASP A 64 -25.70 -9.20 -0.03
CA ASP A 64 -24.38 -9.77 0.14
C ASP A 64 -23.32 -8.66 0.19
N LEU A 65 -22.72 -8.44 1.36
CA LEU A 65 -21.71 -7.39 1.58
C LEU A 65 -20.36 -7.71 0.95
N ASN A 66 -20.13 -8.98 0.60
CA ASN A 66 -18.86 -9.47 0.06
C ASN A 66 -18.90 -9.65 -1.46
N HIS A 67 -20.04 -9.34 -2.05
CA HIS A 67 -20.18 -9.37 -3.50
C HIS A 67 -19.22 -8.38 -4.17
N VAL A 68 -18.54 -8.85 -5.20
CA VAL A 68 -17.75 -8.00 -6.10
C VAL A 68 -18.63 -7.66 -7.29
N SER A 69 -18.94 -6.40 -7.46
CA SER A 69 -19.83 -5.91 -8.52
C SER A 69 -19.27 -6.20 -9.93
N LYS A 70 -20.10 -6.04 -10.95
CA LYS A 70 -19.65 -6.13 -12.35
C LYS A 70 -18.54 -5.11 -12.68
N GLY A 71 -18.48 -3.99 -11.98
CA GLY A 71 -17.40 -3.02 -12.08
C GLY A 71 -16.15 -3.38 -11.26
N GLY A 72 -16.13 -4.55 -10.61
CA GLY A 72 -15.00 -5.06 -9.84
C GLY A 72 -14.84 -4.48 -8.44
N MET A 73 -15.83 -3.77 -7.90
CA MET A 73 -15.76 -3.05 -6.64
C MET A 73 -16.58 -3.73 -5.54
N THR A 74 -16.03 -3.82 -4.31
CA THR A 74 -16.81 -4.16 -3.12
C THR A 74 -17.36 -2.90 -2.45
N TYR A 75 -18.45 -3.05 -1.68
CA TYR A 75 -19.01 -1.92 -0.91
C TYR A 75 -18.04 -1.36 0.12
N LEU A 76 -17.25 -2.24 0.76
CA LEU A 76 -16.25 -1.83 1.75
C LEU A 76 -15.16 -0.98 1.10
N TYR A 77 -14.66 -1.40 -0.07
CA TYR A 77 -13.64 -0.65 -0.81
C TYR A 77 -14.19 0.68 -1.32
N TYR A 78 -15.45 0.69 -1.78
CA TYR A 78 -16.11 1.92 -2.20
C TYR A 78 -16.30 2.91 -1.06
N ALA A 79 -16.63 2.43 0.15
CA ALA A 79 -16.69 3.25 1.35
C ALA A 79 -15.31 3.82 1.74
N LEU A 80 -14.23 3.05 1.55
CA LEU A 80 -12.86 3.52 1.73
C LEU A 80 -12.50 4.64 0.75
N LEU A 81 -12.81 4.48 -0.55
CA LEU A 81 -12.57 5.51 -1.57
C LEU A 81 -13.32 6.82 -1.28
N ASN A 82 -14.49 6.72 -0.64
CA ASN A 82 -15.27 7.87 -0.20
C ASN A 82 -14.80 8.46 1.14
N HIS A 83 -13.72 7.94 1.73
CA HIS A 83 -13.23 8.32 3.07
C HIS A 83 -14.29 8.23 4.16
N ASN A 84 -15.29 7.34 4.01
CA ASN A 84 -16.41 7.21 4.93
C ASN A 84 -16.12 6.18 6.02
N TYR A 85 -15.40 6.61 7.06
CA TYR A 85 -14.98 5.77 8.17
C TYR A 85 -16.16 5.09 8.89
N ASP A 86 -17.24 5.85 9.14
CA ASP A 86 -18.40 5.35 9.89
C ASP A 86 -19.18 4.29 9.09
N VAL A 87 -19.27 4.46 7.78
CA VAL A 87 -19.88 3.45 6.90
C VAL A 87 -18.99 2.22 6.79
N MET A 88 -17.67 2.38 6.68
CA MET A 88 -16.76 1.24 6.73
C MET A 88 -16.93 0.42 8.01
N GLU A 89 -16.96 1.08 9.17
CA GLU A 89 -17.19 0.40 10.44
C GLU A 89 -18.57 -0.27 10.49
N LEU A 90 -19.60 0.37 9.93
CA LEU A 90 -20.94 -0.20 9.82
C LEU A 90 -20.93 -1.49 8.97
N LEU A 91 -20.31 -1.48 7.80
CA LEU A 91 -20.23 -2.62 6.91
C LEU A 91 -19.45 -3.78 7.57
N LEU A 92 -18.30 -3.48 8.17
CA LEU A 92 -17.46 -4.46 8.86
C LEU A 92 -18.18 -5.10 10.06
N LYS A 93 -18.92 -4.33 10.85
CA LYS A 93 -19.75 -4.84 11.96
C LYS A 93 -20.85 -5.80 11.50
N HIS A 94 -21.27 -5.73 10.25
CA HIS A 94 -22.32 -6.57 9.68
C HIS A 94 -21.77 -7.67 8.77
N GLY A 95 -20.47 -7.94 8.78
CA GLY A 95 -19.87 -9.08 8.11
C GLY A 95 -19.25 -8.80 6.75
N ALA A 96 -19.00 -7.54 6.41
CA ALA A 96 -18.11 -7.25 5.28
C ALA A 96 -16.70 -7.77 5.57
N ASP A 97 -16.17 -8.60 4.69
CA ASP A 97 -14.82 -9.16 4.80
C ASP A 97 -13.79 -8.19 4.21
N PRO A 98 -12.84 -7.68 5.02
CA PRO A 98 -11.80 -6.77 4.56
C PRO A 98 -10.78 -7.41 3.60
N ASN A 99 -10.80 -8.74 3.46
CA ASN A 99 -9.87 -9.51 2.64
C ASN A 99 -10.40 -9.79 1.23
N VAL A 100 -11.65 -9.41 0.93
CA VAL A 100 -12.17 -9.53 -0.43
C VAL A 100 -11.46 -8.53 -1.33
N HIS A 101 -10.86 -9.05 -2.40
CA HIS A 101 -10.19 -8.25 -3.41
C HIS A 101 -11.17 -7.49 -4.29
N SER A 102 -10.85 -6.26 -4.58
CA SER A 102 -11.52 -5.45 -5.60
C SER A 102 -10.66 -5.42 -6.86
N LYS A 103 -11.29 -5.68 -8.02
CA LYS A 103 -10.63 -5.73 -9.35
C LYS A 103 -11.30 -4.73 -10.27
N PHE A 104 -10.90 -3.49 -10.19
CA PHE A 104 -11.55 -2.40 -10.92
C PHE A 104 -10.53 -1.53 -11.64
N TYR A 105 -11.00 -0.84 -12.67
CA TYR A 105 -10.20 0.18 -13.33
C TYR A 105 -10.27 1.49 -12.53
N THR A 106 -9.12 2.02 -12.15
CA THR A 106 -9.02 3.29 -11.41
C THR A 106 -9.58 4.46 -12.20
N ASN A 107 -9.53 4.38 -13.54
CA ASN A 107 -10.18 5.31 -14.44
C ASN A 107 -10.88 4.55 -15.57
N PRO A 108 -12.21 4.36 -15.47
CA PRO A 108 -13.01 3.66 -16.49
C PRO A 108 -12.92 4.27 -17.91
N GLU A 109 -12.67 5.58 -18.03
CA GLU A 109 -12.48 6.23 -19.33
C GLU A 109 -11.17 5.81 -20.00
N TYR A 110 -10.12 5.48 -19.22
CA TYR A 110 -8.89 4.95 -19.79
C TYR A 110 -9.09 3.53 -20.34
N HIS A 111 -9.87 2.70 -19.64
CA HIS A 111 -10.24 1.38 -20.16
C HIS A 111 -10.97 1.47 -21.50
N LYS A 112 -11.96 2.37 -21.66
CA LYS A 112 -12.66 2.62 -22.93
C LYS A 112 -11.72 3.06 -24.05
N LYS A 113 -10.58 3.70 -23.71
CA LYS A 113 -9.55 4.13 -24.66
C LYS A 113 -8.49 3.06 -24.95
N GLY A 114 -8.65 1.84 -24.43
CA GLY A 114 -7.75 0.72 -24.68
C GLY A 114 -6.44 0.74 -23.89
N TYR A 115 -6.32 1.57 -22.84
CA TYR A 115 -5.23 1.49 -21.88
C TYR A 115 -5.53 0.35 -20.92
N SER A 116 -4.79 -0.75 -21.03
CA SER A 116 -5.12 -2.03 -20.38
C SER A 116 -4.58 -2.19 -18.96
N ASP A 117 -3.74 -1.29 -18.45
CA ASP A 117 -2.81 -1.63 -17.37
C ASP A 117 -3.17 -1.07 -15.99
N ASP A 118 -4.31 -0.39 -15.84
CA ASP A 118 -4.70 0.24 -14.57
C ASP A 118 -5.75 -0.54 -13.77
N GLN A 119 -5.88 -1.86 -13.99
CA GLN A 119 -6.76 -2.65 -13.15
C GLN A 119 -6.12 -2.86 -11.79
N THR A 120 -6.77 -2.34 -10.75
CA THR A 120 -6.41 -2.62 -9.36
C THR A 120 -6.84 -4.05 -9.03
N ASP A 121 -5.97 -4.81 -8.35
CA ASP A 121 -6.31 -6.06 -7.69
C ASP A 121 -5.75 -5.99 -6.28
N ALA A 122 -6.52 -5.45 -5.36
CA ALA A 122 -6.05 -5.11 -4.04
C ALA A 122 -7.12 -5.29 -2.97
N THR A 123 -6.68 -5.55 -1.75
CA THR A 123 -7.54 -5.49 -0.55
C THR A 123 -7.73 -4.04 -0.08
N CYS A 124 -8.75 -3.84 0.75
CA CYS A 124 -8.93 -2.54 1.40
C CYS A 124 -7.70 -2.13 2.24
N LEU A 125 -7.03 -3.08 2.91
CA LEU A 125 -5.86 -2.78 3.75
C LEU A 125 -4.69 -2.28 2.93
N GLU A 126 -4.40 -2.92 1.79
CA GLU A 126 -3.36 -2.46 0.88
C GLU A 126 -3.60 -1.02 0.46
N TYR A 127 -4.81 -0.71 0.00
CA TYR A 127 -5.12 0.64 -0.46
C TYR A 127 -5.13 1.68 0.67
N ALA A 128 -5.63 1.32 1.85
CA ALA A 128 -5.62 2.18 3.04
C ALA A 128 -4.21 2.51 3.55
N SER A 129 -3.20 1.73 3.16
CA SER A 129 -1.80 1.99 3.51
C SER A 129 -1.21 3.19 2.78
N HIS A 130 -1.79 3.59 1.64
CA HIS A 130 -1.32 4.72 0.84
C HIS A 130 -1.45 6.07 1.55
N LYS A 131 -0.70 7.06 1.08
CA LYS A 131 -0.62 8.43 1.63
C LYS A 131 -1.95 9.20 1.68
N TYR A 132 -2.96 8.73 0.96
CA TYR A 132 -4.28 9.38 0.89
C TYR A 132 -5.16 9.09 2.11
N PHE A 133 -4.78 8.11 2.93
CA PHE A 133 -5.57 7.64 4.07
C PHE A 133 -4.81 7.79 5.38
N ASP A 134 -5.52 8.28 6.39
CA ASP A 134 -5.04 8.27 7.77
C ASP A 134 -4.90 6.83 8.28
N ILE A 135 -3.92 6.57 9.14
CA ILE A 135 -3.66 5.25 9.73
C ILE A 135 -4.89 4.63 10.43
N LYS A 136 -5.86 5.46 10.84
CA LYS A 136 -7.09 4.97 11.47
C LYS A 136 -7.87 3.99 10.60
N TYR A 137 -7.83 4.14 9.26
CA TYR A 137 -8.47 3.23 8.32
C TYR A 137 -7.82 1.84 8.34
N MET A 138 -6.50 1.78 8.37
CA MET A 138 -5.77 0.52 8.54
C MET A 138 -6.08 -0.14 9.88
N LYS A 139 -6.07 0.64 10.97
CA LYS A 139 -6.41 0.16 12.33
C LYS A 139 -7.82 -0.42 12.37
N LEU A 140 -8.78 0.23 11.69
CA LEU A 140 -10.14 -0.28 11.57
C LEU A 140 -10.19 -1.63 10.85
N LEU A 141 -9.59 -1.71 9.66
CA LEU A 141 -9.58 -2.92 8.84
C LEU A 141 -8.92 -4.09 9.58
N ILE A 142 -7.77 -3.87 10.20
CA ILE A 142 -7.04 -4.90 10.95
C ILE A 142 -7.83 -5.35 12.18
N LYS A 143 -8.51 -4.44 12.90
CA LYS A 143 -9.42 -4.77 14.00
C LYS A 143 -10.51 -5.76 13.57
N TYR A 144 -10.94 -5.71 12.31
CA TYR A 144 -11.95 -6.61 11.75
C TYR A 144 -11.37 -7.76 10.90
N GLY A 145 -10.08 -8.07 11.08
CA GLY A 145 -9.46 -9.28 10.54
C GLY A 145 -8.83 -9.12 9.15
N ALA A 146 -8.49 -7.89 8.75
CA ALA A 146 -7.69 -7.71 7.53
C ALA A 146 -6.33 -8.40 7.65
N ASN A 147 -5.97 -9.22 6.65
CA ASN A 147 -4.72 -9.93 6.60
C ASN A 147 -3.57 -8.99 6.19
N VAL A 148 -2.62 -8.76 7.11
CA VAL A 148 -1.45 -7.92 6.83
C VAL A 148 -0.43 -8.59 5.91
N ASN A 149 -0.53 -9.92 5.75
CA ASN A 149 0.37 -10.75 4.93
C ASN A 149 -0.38 -11.39 3.76
N ASP A 150 -1.28 -10.65 3.11
CA ASP A 150 -1.90 -11.13 1.89
C ASP A 150 -0.83 -11.33 0.81
N THR A 151 -0.75 -12.56 0.30
CA THR A 151 0.26 -12.95 -0.71
C THR A 151 -0.28 -12.87 -2.14
N THR A 152 -1.55 -12.54 -2.31
CA THR A 152 -2.18 -12.43 -3.64
C THR A 152 -2.08 -11.03 -4.23
N SER A 153 -1.61 -10.06 -3.44
CA SER A 153 -1.35 -8.68 -3.83
C SER A 153 0.06 -8.24 -3.43
N ILE A 154 0.46 -7.04 -3.82
CA ILE A 154 1.78 -6.49 -3.44
C ILE A 154 1.87 -6.15 -1.95
N GLY A 155 0.73 -6.11 -1.25
CA GLY A 155 0.62 -5.90 0.18
C GLY A 155 0.73 -4.45 0.66
N PRO A 156 0.37 -4.20 1.93
CA PRO A 156 0.26 -2.86 2.49
C PRO A 156 1.61 -2.15 2.70
N ILE A 157 2.71 -2.89 2.67
CA ILE A 157 4.06 -2.34 2.90
C ILE A 157 4.41 -1.25 1.88
N TRP A 158 4.06 -1.46 0.59
CA TRP A 158 4.44 -0.53 -0.48
C TRP A 158 3.67 0.78 -0.44
N GLY A 159 2.41 0.77 -0.01
CA GLY A 159 1.64 1.99 0.23
C GLY A 159 2.22 2.80 1.38
N ALA A 160 2.58 2.14 2.47
CA ALA A 160 3.19 2.76 3.64
C ALA A 160 4.58 3.36 3.33
N LEU A 161 5.42 2.67 2.54
CA LEU A 161 6.73 3.19 2.12
C LEU A 161 6.63 4.48 1.28
N ARG A 162 5.56 4.64 0.50
CA ARG A 162 5.31 5.83 -0.32
C ARG A 162 4.66 6.98 0.45
N ASP A 163 4.22 6.75 1.68
CA ASP A 163 3.63 7.78 2.53
C ASP A 163 4.70 8.51 3.36
N LYS A 164 5.12 9.68 2.86
CA LYS A 164 6.14 10.50 3.54
C LYS A 164 5.65 11.12 4.87
N SER A 165 4.34 11.15 5.13
CA SER A 165 3.75 11.78 6.32
C SER A 165 3.57 10.81 7.48
N GLN A 166 2.92 9.67 7.25
CA GLN A 166 2.60 8.66 8.25
C GLN A 166 3.25 7.29 7.98
N GLY A 167 4.05 7.16 6.93
CA GLY A 167 4.57 5.86 6.48
C GLY A 167 5.34 5.10 7.54
N ARG A 168 6.20 5.78 8.31
CA ARG A 168 6.94 5.14 9.41
C ARG A 168 6.01 4.66 10.54
N GLU A 169 4.96 5.41 10.86
CA GLU A 169 3.95 4.99 11.84
C GLU A 169 3.16 3.78 11.34
N LYS A 170 2.72 3.83 10.08
CA LYS A 170 2.01 2.73 9.41
C LYS A 170 2.85 1.45 9.39
N LEU A 171 4.14 1.55 9.01
CA LEU A 171 5.06 0.41 9.00
C LEU A 171 5.25 -0.20 10.38
N LYS A 172 5.48 0.63 11.42
CA LYS A 172 5.57 0.15 12.81
C LYS A 172 4.31 -0.61 13.20
N TYR A 173 3.14 -0.01 12.95
CA TYR A 173 1.87 -0.65 13.30
C TYR A 173 1.67 -1.96 12.54
N LEU A 174 1.98 -2.03 11.24
CA LEU A 174 1.89 -3.27 10.46
C LEU A 174 2.80 -4.38 11.03
N VAL A 175 4.04 -4.03 11.41
CA VAL A 175 4.98 -4.98 12.04
C VAL A 175 4.47 -5.45 13.39
N GLU A 176 3.90 -4.57 14.22
CA GLU A 176 3.24 -4.92 15.48
C GLU A 176 2.05 -5.90 15.26
N GLN A 177 1.42 -5.85 14.09
CA GLN A 177 0.36 -6.77 13.69
C GLN A 177 0.86 -8.03 12.96
N GLY A 178 2.18 -8.24 12.90
CA GLY A 178 2.80 -9.44 12.35
C GLY A 178 3.12 -9.39 10.85
N LEU A 179 3.27 -8.19 10.27
CA LEU A 179 3.72 -8.06 8.88
C LEU A 179 5.08 -8.73 8.68
N ASN A 180 5.19 -9.62 7.69
CA ASN A 180 6.46 -10.15 7.23
C ASN A 180 7.14 -9.15 6.29
N LEU A 181 8.21 -8.50 6.78
CA LEU A 181 8.95 -7.49 6.03
C LEU A 181 9.77 -8.07 4.87
N ASP A 182 10.06 -9.37 4.93
CA ASP A 182 10.92 -10.05 3.97
C ASP A 182 10.13 -10.72 2.84
N TYR A 183 8.78 -10.70 2.95
CA TYR A 183 7.93 -11.21 1.88
C TYR A 183 7.97 -10.30 0.65
N SER A 184 8.03 -10.92 -0.51
CA SER A 184 7.85 -10.25 -1.80
C SER A 184 7.19 -11.17 -2.81
N GLN A 185 6.15 -10.70 -3.47
CA GLN A 185 5.50 -11.40 -4.57
C GLN A 185 6.44 -11.54 -5.80
N THR A 186 7.38 -10.60 -5.96
CA THR A 186 8.30 -10.54 -7.11
C THR A 186 9.68 -11.13 -6.81
N GLY A 187 9.92 -11.63 -5.58
CA GLY A 187 11.24 -12.09 -5.13
C GLY A 187 12.17 -10.97 -4.62
N THR A 188 11.74 -9.69 -4.73
CA THR A 188 12.53 -8.55 -4.25
C THR A 188 11.87 -7.94 -3.02
N PRO A 189 12.35 -8.21 -1.80
CA PRO A 189 11.83 -7.61 -0.58
C PRO A 189 11.85 -6.08 -0.61
N ALA A 190 10.98 -5.47 0.17
CA ALA A 190 10.83 -4.01 0.20
C ALA A 190 12.14 -3.29 0.57
N ILE A 191 12.95 -3.86 1.47
CA ILE A 191 14.25 -3.32 1.86
C ILE A 191 15.22 -3.24 0.67
N CYS A 192 15.21 -4.24 -0.23
CA CYS A 192 16.03 -4.22 -1.44
C CYS A 192 15.57 -3.12 -2.40
N GLY A 193 14.25 -2.94 -2.57
CA GLY A 193 13.70 -1.85 -3.37
C GLY A 193 14.10 -0.46 -2.87
N GLN A 194 14.17 -0.26 -1.56
CA GLN A 194 14.65 0.99 -0.95
C GLN A 194 16.17 1.19 -1.15
N ALA A 195 16.95 0.10 -1.11
CA ALA A 195 18.39 0.16 -1.34
C ALA A 195 18.72 0.51 -2.80
N LEU A 196 17.98 -0.02 -3.77
CA LEU A 196 18.13 0.30 -5.21
C LEU A 196 17.93 1.79 -5.52
N THR A 197 17.13 2.49 -4.73
CA THR A 197 16.89 3.93 -4.89
C THR A 197 17.71 4.78 -3.92
N TYR A 198 18.66 4.16 -3.21
CA TYR A 198 19.55 4.79 -2.24
C TYR A 198 18.81 5.51 -1.09
N GLU A 199 17.60 5.06 -0.76
CA GLU A 199 16.79 5.57 0.38
C GLU A 199 17.32 4.97 1.70
N TRP A 200 18.59 5.26 2.03
CA TRP A 200 19.32 4.64 3.13
C TRP A 200 18.69 4.83 4.51
N ASP A 201 18.01 5.93 4.74
CA ASP A 201 17.26 6.18 5.97
C ASP A 201 16.06 5.23 6.12
N MET A 202 15.45 4.83 5.01
CA MET A 202 14.38 3.84 5.02
C MET A 202 14.96 2.41 5.13
N VAL A 203 16.09 2.13 4.49
CA VAL A 203 16.80 0.84 4.66
C VAL A 203 17.15 0.62 6.13
N LEU A 204 17.76 1.61 6.80
CA LEU A 204 18.10 1.54 8.22
C LEU A 204 16.85 1.36 9.08
N PHE A 205 15.79 2.09 8.77
CA PHE A 205 14.53 1.99 9.49
C PHE A 205 13.89 0.60 9.36
N LEU A 206 13.89 0.01 8.16
CA LEU A 206 13.39 -1.37 7.94
C LEU A 206 14.26 -2.41 8.69
N MET A 207 15.61 -2.24 8.69
CA MET A 207 16.50 -3.07 9.51
C MET A 207 16.19 -2.95 11.01
N ASP A 208 15.87 -1.74 11.50
CA ASP A 208 15.49 -1.51 12.90
C ASP A 208 14.14 -2.15 13.24
N LEU A 209 13.24 -2.31 12.25
CA LEU A 209 11.98 -3.03 12.39
C LEU A 209 12.12 -4.55 12.27
N GLY A 210 13.31 -5.06 11.94
CA GLY A 210 13.59 -6.49 11.87
C GLY A 210 13.62 -7.07 10.45
N ALA A 211 13.57 -6.24 9.39
CA ALA A 211 13.78 -6.74 8.04
C ALA A 211 15.18 -7.35 7.87
N ASP A 212 15.26 -8.49 7.20
CA ASP A 212 16.54 -9.11 6.87
C ASP A 212 17.13 -8.48 5.61
N PRO A 213 18.25 -7.73 5.71
CA PRO A 213 18.90 -7.13 4.55
C PRO A 213 19.55 -8.15 3.61
N LEU A 214 19.55 -9.44 4.00
CA LEU A 214 20.04 -10.56 3.17
C LEU A 214 18.89 -11.36 2.59
N ALA A 215 17.62 -10.97 2.86
CA ALA A 215 16.45 -11.59 2.25
C ALA A 215 16.41 -11.30 0.74
N GLY A 216 15.79 -12.20 -0.01
CA GLY A 216 15.73 -12.17 -1.47
C GLY A 216 16.60 -13.22 -2.11
N ASP A 217 16.51 -13.34 -3.42
CA ASP A 217 17.37 -14.22 -4.19
C ASP A 217 18.80 -13.64 -4.31
N ASP A 218 19.76 -14.46 -4.70
CA ASP A 218 21.19 -14.08 -4.89
C ASP A 218 21.39 -13.14 -6.11
N SER A 219 20.43 -12.26 -6.41
CA SER A 219 20.45 -11.36 -7.55
C SER A 219 21.19 -10.05 -7.25
N ASP A 220 21.45 -9.28 -8.31
CA ASP A 220 22.06 -7.93 -8.24
C ASP A 220 21.20 -6.92 -7.47
N PHE A 221 19.99 -7.31 -7.01
CA PHE A 221 19.04 -6.48 -6.31
C PHE A 221 19.16 -6.53 -4.78
N GLN A 222 20.19 -7.18 -4.24
CA GLN A 222 20.42 -7.23 -2.80
C GLN A 222 20.90 -5.88 -2.24
N VAL A 223 20.60 -5.63 -0.96
CA VAL A 223 21.05 -4.42 -0.26
C VAL A 223 22.59 -4.25 -0.36
N ALA A 224 23.35 -5.36 -0.27
CA ALA A 224 24.80 -5.34 -0.35
C ALA A 224 25.32 -4.89 -1.72
N ALA A 225 24.64 -5.29 -2.80
CA ALA A 225 24.99 -4.87 -4.17
C ALA A 225 24.76 -3.36 -4.34
N SER A 226 23.60 -2.85 -3.90
CA SER A 226 23.31 -1.41 -3.94
C SER A 226 24.28 -0.58 -3.10
N VAL A 227 24.73 -1.09 -1.95
CA VAL A 227 25.76 -0.43 -1.15
C VAL A 227 27.08 -0.39 -1.88
N GLN A 228 27.50 -1.48 -2.54
CA GLN A 228 28.72 -1.51 -3.33
C GLN A 228 28.66 -0.52 -4.50
N GLU A 229 27.55 -0.54 -5.26
CA GLU A 229 27.32 0.36 -6.38
C GLU A 229 27.38 1.83 -5.94
N TYR A 230 26.75 2.19 -4.82
CA TYR A 230 26.78 3.55 -4.27
C TYR A 230 28.23 4.05 -4.05
N PHE A 231 29.13 3.19 -3.54
CA PHE A 231 30.53 3.56 -3.33
C PHE A 231 31.35 3.56 -4.62
N ASP A 232 31.05 2.67 -5.56
CA ASP A 232 31.75 2.59 -6.86
C ASP A 232 31.41 3.80 -7.75
N GLU A 233 30.19 4.35 -7.63
CA GLU A 233 29.78 5.59 -8.29
C GLU A 233 30.43 6.84 -7.70
N GLY A 234 31.13 6.74 -6.57
CA GLY A 234 31.91 7.82 -5.97
C GLY A 234 31.07 8.89 -5.26
N PHE A 235 29.89 8.55 -4.77
CA PHE A 235 29.09 9.47 -3.95
C PHE A 235 29.84 9.93 -2.70
N ASP A 236 29.58 11.17 -2.28
CA ASP A 236 30.22 11.77 -1.11
C ASP A 236 29.85 11.03 0.18
N ILE A 237 30.84 10.27 0.72
CA ILE A 237 30.71 9.52 1.96
C ILE A 237 30.54 10.40 3.21
N ASN A 238 30.92 11.69 3.14
CA ASN A 238 30.78 12.64 4.25
C ASN A 238 29.40 13.30 4.25
N SER A 239 28.64 13.18 3.18
CA SER A 239 27.27 13.63 3.12
C SER A 239 26.38 12.89 4.13
N LYS A 240 25.20 13.45 4.41
CA LYS A 240 24.21 12.78 5.25
C LYS A 240 23.88 11.36 4.73
N TYR A 241 23.66 11.25 3.42
CA TYR A 241 23.33 9.97 2.77
C TYR A 241 24.53 9.02 2.76
N GLY A 242 25.74 9.50 2.49
CA GLY A 242 26.97 8.70 2.54
C GLY A 242 27.21 8.10 3.92
N LYS A 243 26.98 8.86 4.99
CA LYS A 243 27.08 8.35 6.37
C LYS A 243 26.05 7.26 6.66
N MET A 244 24.83 7.37 6.13
CA MET A 244 23.80 6.34 6.24
C MET A 244 24.19 5.08 5.45
N ALA A 245 24.72 5.21 4.22
CA ALA A 245 25.22 4.11 3.43
C ALA A 245 26.39 3.38 4.15
N LEU A 246 27.30 4.12 4.78
CA LEU A 246 28.37 3.54 5.61
C LEU A 246 27.81 2.76 6.82
N GLU A 247 26.74 3.25 7.46
CA GLU A 247 26.09 2.55 8.57
C GLU A 247 25.39 1.26 8.07
N VAL A 248 24.72 1.29 6.91
CA VAL A 248 24.16 0.08 6.30
C VAL A 248 25.26 -0.92 6.01
N LYS A 249 26.38 -0.49 5.38
CA LYS A 249 27.56 -1.34 5.11
C LYS A 249 28.08 -1.98 6.40
N ARG A 250 28.29 -1.20 7.45
CA ARG A 250 28.76 -1.68 8.76
C ARG A 250 27.84 -2.76 9.34
N ARG A 251 26.51 -2.58 9.26
CA ARG A 251 25.53 -3.57 9.72
C ARG A 251 25.54 -4.84 8.89
N LEU A 252 25.80 -4.75 7.58
CA LEU A 252 25.98 -5.90 6.70
C LEU A 252 27.26 -6.65 7.04
N GLU A 253 28.38 -5.95 7.25
CA GLU A 253 29.67 -6.56 7.67
C GLU A 253 29.53 -7.31 8.99
N GLN A 254 28.77 -6.79 9.95
CA GLN A 254 28.45 -7.49 11.22
C GLN A 254 27.65 -8.79 11.01
N ARG A 255 26.92 -8.91 9.90
CA ARG A 255 26.22 -10.14 9.48
C ARG A 255 27.07 -11.03 8.57
N GLY A 256 28.36 -10.74 8.41
CA GLY A 256 29.31 -11.55 7.65
C GLY A 256 29.42 -11.21 6.17
N VAL A 257 28.77 -10.16 5.69
CA VAL A 257 28.95 -9.70 4.30
C VAL A 257 30.33 -9.10 4.14
N LYS A 258 31.02 -9.50 3.06
CA LYS A 258 32.36 -8.98 2.74
C LYS A 258 32.28 -7.93 1.66
N PHE A 259 33.05 -6.85 1.82
CA PHE A 259 33.20 -5.80 0.81
C PHE A 259 34.67 -5.77 0.32
N PRO A 260 34.95 -5.47 -0.98
CA PRO A 260 33.94 -5.17 -2.01
C PRO A 260 33.01 -6.36 -2.27
N TYR A 261 31.71 -6.08 -2.33
CA TYR A 261 30.69 -7.08 -2.53
C TYR A 261 30.66 -7.52 -4.00
N ARG A 262 30.56 -8.81 -4.23
CA ARG A 262 30.37 -9.41 -5.55
C ARG A 262 29.19 -10.36 -5.49
N PRO A 263 28.11 -10.08 -6.22
CA PRO A 263 26.97 -11.00 -6.28
C PRO A 263 27.43 -12.35 -6.82
N LYS A 264 26.86 -13.43 -6.31
CA LYS A 264 27.08 -14.76 -6.86
C LYS A 264 26.48 -14.83 -8.26
N THR A 265 27.29 -15.13 -9.27
CA THR A 265 26.78 -15.34 -10.62
C THR A 265 26.04 -16.67 -10.71
N LYS A 266 25.07 -16.82 -11.63
CA LYS A 266 24.40 -18.11 -11.88
C LYS A 266 25.39 -19.26 -12.17
N SER A 267 26.60 -18.95 -12.69
CA SER A 267 27.65 -19.91 -12.88
C SER A 267 28.31 -20.42 -11.59
N ASP A 268 28.27 -19.62 -10.52
CA ASP A 268 28.83 -20.01 -9.22
C ASP A 268 27.86 -20.94 -8.45
N SER A 269 26.56 -20.77 -8.63
CA SER A 269 25.53 -21.66 -8.07
C SER A 269 25.60 -23.07 -8.70
N ILE A 270 25.85 -23.18 -10.02
CA ILE A 270 25.95 -24.46 -10.71
C ILE A 270 27.19 -25.21 -10.25
N LYS A 271 28.32 -24.52 -10.01
CA LYS A 271 29.56 -25.16 -9.51
C LYS A 271 29.45 -25.66 -8.07
N SER A 272 28.58 -25.09 -7.25
CA SER A 272 28.37 -25.56 -5.86
C SER A 272 27.50 -26.83 -5.79
N GLU A 273 26.66 -27.09 -6.78
CA GLU A 273 25.86 -28.33 -6.87
C GLU A 273 26.66 -29.53 -7.47
N GLU A 274 27.70 -29.24 -8.22
CA GLU A 274 28.53 -30.28 -8.87
C GLU A 274 29.68 -30.82 -7.99
N GLN A 275 29.83 -30.42 -6.73
CA GLN A 275 30.80 -31.06 -5.86
C GLN A 275 30.33 -32.48 -5.46
N PRO A 276 30.96 -33.56 -5.96
CA PRO A 276 30.54 -34.91 -5.61
C PRO A 276 30.79 -35.13 -4.12
N LYS A 277 29.76 -35.59 -3.42
CA LYS A 277 29.89 -36.11 -2.05
C LYS A 277 31.03 -37.13 -2.05
N ARG A 278 32.20 -36.75 -1.56
CA ARG A 278 33.31 -37.70 -1.34
C ARG A 278 32.79 -38.80 -0.43
N LYS A 279 32.50 -39.96 -0.99
CA LYS A 279 32.30 -41.19 -0.23
C LYS A 279 33.58 -41.43 0.57
N ARG A 280 33.50 -41.30 1.90
CA ARG A 280 34.49 -41.93 2.78
C ARG A 280 34.28 -43.44 2.64
N PHE A 281 35.19 -44.09 1.95
CA PHE A 281 35.43 -45.50 2.17
C PHE A 281 36.48 -45.60 3.29
N LEU A 282 36.16 -46.46 4.26
CA LEU A 282 37.04 -46.97 5.31
C LEU A 282 38.24 -47.66 4.71
#